data_1ae80f5385b7b83095b87e2c2a418c7b
#
_entry.id   1ae80f5385b7b83095b87e2c2a418c7b
#
_cell.length_a   1.000
_cell.length_b   1.000
_cell.length_c   1.000
_cell.angle_alpha   90.00
_cell.angle_beta   90.00
_cell.angle_gamma   90.00
#
_symmetry.space_group_name_H-M   'P 1'
#
loop_
_entity.id
_entity.type
_entity.pdbx_description
1 polymer ?
#
loop_
_entity_poly.entity_id
_entity_poly.type
_entity_poly.pdbx_seq_one_letter_code
_entity_poly.pdbx_strand_id
1 'polypeptide(L)'
;MQGCTAQGAGRGKGRAIAKASPKDEDAWTLIARSGEEMDRSSLRPLVGISSCLKENGRGWHHTVGDKYVRAAIHAVGALPILIPAIGAEFGEETATIEALDRLIDSLDGVLLTGSPSNVEPHHYEGEDSRPGTAHDPARDATTLPLIRHSIDRGVPLFAICRGLQEVNVALGGSLHQLVHEVEGRRDHRSPKSPDTDVNYAPAHDVDIIEGGLLHRLLGERRVTVNSLHAQGVDRLAPRARLEATADDGQVEAFSVPDAPAFALALQWHPEHRALENPVSMKLFDAFAAACRSRAAARLGLPLRAAAE
;
A
#
# COMPACT_ATOMS: atom_id res chain seq x y z
N MET A 1 69.45 -4.63 -44.61
CA MET A 1 69.09 -3.91 -45.84
C MET A 1 67.90 -3.03 -45.52
N GLN A 2 68.15 -1.74 -45.65
CA GLN A 2 67.29 -0.66 -46.09
C GLN A 2 66.01 -0.49 -45.23
N GLY A 3 65.69 0.59 -44.60
CA GLY A 3 66.14 1.96 -44.72
C GLY A 3 64.96 2.86 -44.76
N CYS A 4 65.07 4.03 -44.05
CA CYS A 4 64.33 5.26 -44.27
C CYS A 4 62.92 5.39 -43.70
N THR A 5 62.50 6.44 -43.15
CA THR A 5 62.97 7.77 -42.73
C THR A 5 61.81 8.45 -42.00
N ALA A 6 62.15 9.38 -41.16
CA ALA A 6 61.30 10.21 -40.31
C ALA A 6 60.40 11.19 -41.11
N GLN A 7 59.45 11.72 -40.42
CA GLN A 7 58.98 13.12 -40.27
C GLN A 7 57.46 13.30 -40.37
N GLY A 8 56.93 14.08 -39.45
CA GLY A 8 55.65 14.73 -39.59
C GLY A 8 54.96 15.06 -38.27
N ALA A 9 55.41 16.14 -37.58
CA ALA A 9 54.68 16.74 -36.47
C ALA A 9 53.37 17.35 -36.98
N GLY A 10 52.24 16.89 -36.45
CA GLY A 10 50.92 17.46 -36.71
C GLY A 10 50.28 17.96 -35.39
N ARG A 11 50.23 19.25 -35.28
CA ARG A 11 49.64 20.02 -34.14
C ARG A 11 48.22 19.58 -33.86
N GLY A 12 47.94 19.25 -32.59
CA GLY A 12 46.60 18.97 -32.09
C GLY A 12 45.69 20.19 -32.24
N LYS A 13 44.62 20.02 -33.00
CA LYS A 13 43.49 20.93 -32.98
C LYS A 13 42.60 20.53 -31.79
N GLY A 14 42.55 21.41 -30.80
CA GLY A 14 41.61 21.32 -29.70
C GLY A 14 40.19 21.15 -30.24
N ARG A 15 39.54 20.06 -29.88
CA ARG A 15 38.12 19.83 -30.15
C ARG A 15 37.35 20.81 -29.26
N ALA A 16 36.80 21.85 -29.85
CA ALA A 16 35.84 22.72 -29.19
C ALA A 16 34.66 21.84 -28.71
N ILE A 17 34.38 21.90 -27.44
CA ILE A 17 33.16 21.28 -26.85
C ILE A 17 32.01 22.06 -27.48
N ALA A 18 31.26 21.43 -28.35
CA ALA A 18 30.03 21.97 -28.90
C ALA A 18 29.09 22.29 -27.72
N LYS A 19 28.65 23.56 -27.64
CA LYS A 19 27.59 23.95 -26.73
C LYS A 19 26.35 23.17 -27.12
N ALA A 20 25.77 22.44 -26.15
CA ALA A 20 24.52 21.72 -26.32
C ALA A 20 23.45 22.61 -26.94
N SER A 21 22.74 22.09 -27.93
CA SER A 21 21.61 22.76 -28.57
C SER A 21 20.45 22.90 -27.56
N PRO A 22 19.62 23.96 -27.60
CA PRO A 22 18.45 24.12 -26.73
C PRO A 22 17.42 22.98 -26.84
N LYS A 23 17.63 22.02 -27.72
CA LYS A 23 16.76 20.83 -27.92
C LYS A 23 17.12 19.63 -27.02
N ASP A 24 18.24 19.71 -26.29
CA ASP A 24 18.75 18.65 -25.43
C ASP A 24 18.51 18.91 -23.93
N GLU A 25 17.81 20.00 -23.59
CA GLU A 25 17.32 20.18 -22.22
C GLU A 25 16.16 19.20 -21.98
N ASP A 26 16.32 18.29 -20.99
CA ASP A 26 15.26 17.38 -20.61
C ASP A 26 14.04 18.17 -20.07
N ALA A 27 12.85 17.58 -20.18
CA ALA A 27 11.60 18.21 -19.77
C ALA A 27 11.63 18.65 -18.30
N TRP A 28 12.45 18.01 -17.46
CA TRP A 28 12.62 18.31 -16.04
C TRP A 28 13.41 19.60 -15.82
N THR A 29 14.44 19.85 -16.61
CA THR A 29 15.23 21.09 -16.56
C THR A 29 14.40 22.31 -17.00
N LEU A 30 13.51 22.13 -17.98
CA LEU A 30 12.58 23.18 -18.43
C LEU A 30 11.53 23.51 -17.37
N ILE A 31 10.95 22.50 -16.70
CA ILE A 31 9.97 22.69 -15.59
C ILE A 31 10.63 23.41 -14.40
N ALA A 32 11.86 23.03 -14.04
CA ALA A 32 12.59 23.67 -12.94
C ALA A 32 12.94 25.16 -13.22
N ARG A 33 13.05 25.57 -14.48
CA ARG A 33 13.35 26.95 -14.89
C ARG A 33 12.13 27.86 -15.08
N SER A 34 10.96 27.28 -15.37
CA SER A 34 9.76 28.08 -15.65
C SER A 34 9.16 28.74 -14.41
N GLY A 35 9.53 28.30 -13.20
CA GLY A 35 8.91 28.82 -11.97
C GLY A 35 7.39 28.59 -11.91
N GLU A 36 6.85 27.83 -12.85
CA GLU A 36 5.44 27.45 -12.85
C GLU A 36 5.19 26.47 -11.70
N GLU A 37 4.39 26.92 -10.75
CA GLU A 37 3.92 26.09 -9.66
C GLU A 37 3.13 24.92 -10.24
N MET A 38 3.73 23.71 -10.16
CA MET A 38 3.05 22.51 -10.59
C MET A 38 1.79 22.31 -9.75
N ASP A 39 0.64 22.24 -10.41
CA ASP A 39 -0.61 21.88 -9.75
C ASP A 39 -0.46 20.48 -9.14
N ARG A 40 -0.62 20.40 -7.81
CA ARG A 40 -0.53 19.12 -7.06
C ARG A 40 -1.53 18.09 -7.52
N SER A 41 -2.65 18.51 -8.10
CA SER A 41 -3.63 17.59 -8.67
C SER A 41 -3.08 16.83 -9.87
N SER A 42 -2.06 17.38 -10.55
CA SER A 42 -1.37 16.76 -11.68
C SER A 42 -0.26 15.78 -11.27
N LEU A 43 0.24 15.85 -10.02
CA LEU A 43 1.29 14.97 -9.53
C LEU A 43 0.73 13.57 -9.28
N ARG A 44 1.23 12.58 -10.02
CA ARG A 44 0.87 11.17 -9.86
C ARG A 44 1.85 10.50 -8.91
N PRO A 45 1.46 10.23 -7.65
CA PRO A 45 2.33 9.56 -6.71
C PRO A 45 2.58 8.10 -7.11
N LEU A 46 3.76 7.59 -6.79
CA LEU A 46 4.14 6.20 -7.00
C LEU A 46 3.62 5.36 -5.83
N VAL A 47 2.62 4.51 -6.05
CA VAL A 47 2.00 3.70 -5.00
C VAL A 47 2.32 2.22 -5.20
N GLY A 48 3.00 1.64 -4.21
CA GLY A 48 3.26 0.21 -4.16
C GLY A 48 2.02 -0.56 -3.71
N ILE A 49 1.63 -1.59 -4.46
CA ILE A 49 0.48 -2.46 -4.15
C ILE A 49 1.00 -3.86 -3.82
N SER A 50 0.71 -4.38 -2.63
CA SER A 50 1.13 -5.73 -2.23
C SER A 50 0.47 -6.80 -3.09
N SER A 51 1.23 -7.81 -3.53
CA SER A 51 0.73 -8.96 -4.30
C SER A 51 0.68 -10.24 -3.46
N CYS A 52 -0.05 -11.22 -3.96
CA CYS A 52 -0.03 -12.60 -3.47
C CYS A 52 0.85 -13.46 -4.38
N LEU A 53 1.48 -14.49 -3.83
CA LEU A 53 2.11 -15.54 -4.61
C LEU A 53 1.15 -16.72 -4.74
N LYS A 54 0.76 -17.07 -5.97
CA LYS A 54 -0.22 -18.13 -6.24
C LYS A 54 0.26 -19.08 -7.34
N GLU A 55 0.04 -20.34 -7.11
CA GLU A 55 0.21 -21.37 -8.12
C GLU A 55 -1.09 -21.57 -8.90
N ASN A 56 -1.03 -21.58 -10.23
CA ASN A 56 -2.22 -21.69 -11.10
C ASN A 56 -2.22 -22.89 -12.03
N GLY A 57 -1.42 -23.92 -11.73
CA GLY A 57 -1.23 -25.12 -12.56
C GLY A 57 -0.32 -24.93 -13.77
N ARG A 58 0.22 -23.73 -13.99
CA ARG A 58 1.22 -23.39 -15.01
C ARG A 58 2.50 -22.81 -14.41
N GLY A 59 2.52 -22.62 -13.08
CA GLY A 59 3.64 -22.05 -12.34
C GLY A 59 3.18 -21.04 -11.30
N TRP A 60 4.15 -20.44 -10.63
CA TRP A 60 3.93 -19.42 -9.61
C TRP A 60 3.74 -18.03 -10.24
N HIS A 61 2.77 -17.28 -9.76
CA HIS A 61 2.43 -15.95 -10.25
C HIS A 61 2.23 -14.98 -9.10
N HIS A 62 2.84 -13.79 -9.23
CA HIS A 62 2.48 -12.67 -8.38
C HIS A 62 1.19 -12.05 -8.89
N THR A 63 0.16 -11.98 -8.04
CA THR A 63 -1.18 -11.57 -8.45
C THR A 63 -1.74 -10.49 -7.54
N VAL A 64 -2.44 -9.54 -8.15
CA VAL A 64 -3.22 -8.50 -7.48
C VAL A 64 -4.60 -8.45 -8.13
N GLY A 65 -5.66 -8.31 -7.34
CA GLY A 65 -6.99 -8.09 -7.89
C GLY A 65 -7.06 -6.74 -8.62
N ASP A 66 -7.59 -6.72 -9.86
CA ASP A 66 -7.67 -5.53 -10.70
C ASP A 66 -8.35 -4.34 -10.01
N LYS A 67 -9.33 -4.58 -9.13
CA LYS A 67 -10.03 -3.55 -8.35
C LYS A 67 -9.08 -2.67 -7.51
N TYR A 68 -7.98 -3.21 -6.96
CA TYR A 68 -6.97 -2.43 -6.23
C TYR A 68 -6.15 -1.55 -7.17
N VAL A 69 -5.76 -2.10 -8.32
CA VAL A 69 -5.04 -1.35 -9.37
C VAL A 69 -5.92 -0.21 -9.89
N ARG A 70 -7.19 -0.50 -10.18
CA ARG A 70 -8.16 0.52 -10.62
C ARG A 70 -8.41 1.59 -9.56
N ALA A 71 -8.54 1.22 -8.29
CA ALA A 71 -8.67 2.18 -7.19
C ALA A 71 -7.43 3.07 -7.06
N ALA A 72 -6.22 2.52 -7.17
CA ALA A 72 -4.99 3.30 -7.16
C ALA A 72 -4.92 4.28 -8.35
N ILE A 73 -5.32 3.86 -9.55
CA ILE A 73 -5.31 4.72 -10.74
C ILE A 73 -6.40 5.79 -10.68
N HIS A 74 -7.63 5.41 -10.37
CA HIS A 74 -8.79 6.28 -10.58
C HIS A 74 -9.26 7.01 -9.32
N ALA A 75 -9.14 6.39 -8.13
CA ALA A 75 -9.54 7.03 -6.88
C ALA A 75 -8.36 7.77 -6.22
N VAL A 76 -7.13 7.25 -6.33
CA VAL A 76 -5.93 7.92 -5.79
C VAL A 76 -5.28 8.87 -6.81
N GLY A 77 -5.42 8.58 -8.10
CA GLY A 77 -4.70 9.27 -9.18
C GLY A 77 -3.22 8.90 -9.25
N ALA A 78 -2.86 7.69 -8.78
CA ALA A 78 -1.49 7.22 -8.65
C ALA A 78 -0.97 6.50 -9.90
N LEU A 79 0.35 6.33 -9.95
CA LEU A 79 1.02 5.33 -10.76
C LEU A 79 1.25 4.08 -9.89
N PRO A 80 0.50 2.98 -10.12
CA PRO A 80 0.63 1.77 -9.30
C PRO A 80 1.85 0.94 -9.70
N ILE A 81 2.57 0.42 -8.70
CA ILE A 81 3.62 -0.58 -8.87
C ILE A 81 3.26 -1.82 -8.04
N LEU A 82 3.28 -3.00 -8.64
CA LEU A 82 3.07 -4.23 -7.90
C LEU A 82 4.32 -4.60 -7.12
N ILE A 83 4.18 -4.77 -5.81
CA ILE A 83 5.24 -5.29 -4.95
C ILE A 83 5.14 -6.81 -4.96
N PRO A 84 6.12 -7.54 -5.50
CA PRO A 84 6.07 -9.00 -5.51
C PRO A 84 6.17 -9.54 -4.08
N ALA A 85 5.51 -10.67 -3.84
CA ALA A 85 5.65 -11.45 -2.60
C ALA A 85 6.96 -12.26 -2.71
N ILE A 86 8.07 -11.63 -2.37
CA ILE A 86 9.42 -12.18 -2.56
C ILE A 86 9.87 -13.09 -1.42
N GLY A 87 9.18 -13.01 -0.26
CA GLY A 87 9.55 -13.81 0.91
C GLY A 87 11.01 -13.62 1.30
N ALA A 88 11.66 -14.72 1.61
CA ALA A 88 13.08 -14.79 1.98
C ALA A 88 14.00 -15.11 0.76
N GLU A 89 13.61 -14.77 -0.46
CA GLU A 89 14.35 -15.08 -1.70
C GLU A 89 15.75 -14.45 -1.75
N PHE A 90 16.01 -13.40 -0.99
CA PHE A 90 17.34 -12.81 -0.87
C PHE A 90 18.24 -13.53 0.14
N GLY A 91 17.77 -14.64 0.73
CA GLY A 91 18.53 -15.57 1.58
C GLY A 91 18.62 -15.11 3.03
N GLU A 92 19.17 -13.94 3.32
CA GLU A 92 19.29 -13.41 4.67
C GLU A 92 18.22 -12.34 4.94
N GLU A 93 17.71 -12.30 6.17
CA GLU A 93 16.72 -11.31 6.61
C GLU A 93 17.21 -9.87 6.37
N THR A 94 18.50 -9.62 6.67
CA THR A 94 19.12 -8.29 6.46
C THR A 94 19.09 -7.88 4.99
N ALA A 95 19.42 -8.77 4.05
CA ALA A 95 19.38 -8.48 2.61
C ALA A 95 17.95 -8.19 2.12
N THR A 96 16.97 -8.91 2.66
CA THR A 96 15.55 -8.68 2.37
C THR A 96 15.12 -7.30 2.86
N ILE A 97 15.50 -6.91 4.08
CA ILE A 97 15.21 -5.60 4.66
C ILE A 97 15.84 -4.48 3.83
N GLU A 98 17.12 -4.59 3.46
CA GLU A 98 17.80 -3.59 2.63
C GLU A 98 17.13 -3.41 1.26
N ALA A 99 16.69 -4.50 0.63
CA ALA A 99 15.97 -4.46 -0.64
C ALA A 99 14.60 -3.77 -0.49
N LEU A 100 13.87 -4.06 0.60
CA LEU A 100 12.60 -3.43 0.92
C LEU A 100 12.79 -1.94 1.24
N ASP A 101 13.83 -1.56 1.95
CA ASP A 101 14.13 -0.17 2.28
C ASP A 101 14.36 0.68 1.03
N ARG A 102 15.14 0.16 0.07
CA ARG A 102 15.33 0.83 -1.22
C ARG A 102 14.03 0.99 -2.00
N LEU A 103 13.16 0.00 -1.95
CA LEU A 103 11.83 0.08 -2.56
C LEU A 103 10.98 1.15 -1.85
N ILE A 104 10.89 1.09 -0.52
CA ILE A 104 10.09 2.01 0.31
C ILE A 104 10.51 3.46 0.10
N ASP A 105 11.81 3.74 -0.01
CA ASP A 105 12.33 5.10 -0.24
C ASP A 105 11.91 5.65 -1.61
N SER A 106 11.63 4.79 -2.58
CA SER A 106 11.14 5.20 -3.90
C SER A 106 9.64 5.41 -3.98
N LEU A 107 8.86 4.88 -3.00
CA LEU A 107 7.40 4.94 -3.00
C LEU A 107 6.87 6.20 -2.31
N ASP A 108 5.74 6.68 -2.82
CA ASP A 108 4.97 7.79 -2.25
C ASP A 108 3.78 7.29 -1.41
N GLY A 109 3.49 6.00 -1.46
CA GLY A 109 2.48 5.33 -0.65
C GLY A 109 2.50 3.81 -0.82
N VAL A 110 1.93 3.11 0.15
CA VAL A 110 1.75 1.65 0.14
C VAL A 110 0.27 1.33 0.32
N LEU A 111 -0.28 0.53 -0.60
CA LEU A 111 -1.63 -0.04 -0.54
C LEU A 111 -1.53 -1.54 -0.29
N LEU A 112 -1.92 -2.00 0.90
CA LEU A 112 -1.97 -3.42 1.24
C LEU A 112 -3.33 -3.99 0.87
N THR A 113 -3.31 -5.03 0.06
CA THR A 113 -4.52 -5.63 -0.52
C THR A 113 -5.13 -6.71 0.38
N GLY A 114 -6.43 -6.97 0.22
CA GLY A 114 -7.05 -8.19 0.70
C GLY A 114 -6.55 -9.44 -0.05
N SER A 115 -6.77 -10.59 0.55
CA SER A 115 -6.50 -11.91 -0.01
C SER A 115 -7.41 -12.96 0.62
N PRO A 116 -7.73 -14.06 -0.07
CA PRO A 116 -8.41 -15.19 0.53
C PRO A 116 -7.53 -16.03 1.46
N SER A 117 -6.19 -15.83 1.47
CA SER A 117 -5.28 -16.49 2.41
C SER A 117 -5.28 -15.81 3.77
N ASN A 118 -5.08 -16.57 4.83
CA ASN A 118 -4.86 -16.09 6.19
C ASN A 118 -3.38 -15.72 6.40
N VAL A 119 -3.11 -14.79 7.31
CA VAL A 119 -1.76 -14.60 7.89
C VAL A 119 -1.43 -15.86 8.70
N GLU A 120 -0.19 -16.35 8.58
CA GLU A 120 0.22 -17.57 9.28
C GLU A 120 0.25 -17.36 10.80
N PRO A 121 -0.25 -18.33 11.60
CA PRO A 121 -0.44 -18.15 13.05
C PRO A 121 0.87 -17.97 13.83
N HIS A 122 1.99 -18.50 13.35
CA HIS A 122 3.27 -18.36 14.05
C HIS A 122 3.75 -16.90 14.13
N HIS A 123 3.25 -16.00 13.27
CA HIS A 123 3.59 -14.58 13.31
C HIS A 123 2.91 -13.82 14.46
N TYR A 124 1.90 -14.40 15.11
CA TYR A 124 1.17 -13.79 16.23
C TYR A 124 0.94 -14.75 17.41
N GLU A 125 1.79 -15.79 17.51
CA GLU A 125 1.75 -16.81 18.59
C GLU A 125 0.39 -17.55 18.65
N GLY A 126 -0.29 -17.69 17.50
CA GLY A 126 -1.55 -18.40 17.38
C GLY A 126 -1.34 -19.91 17.29
N GLU A 127 -2.42 -20.66 17.60
CA GLU A 127 -2.45 -22.12 17.41
C GLU A 127 -2.35 -22.49 15.93
N ASP A 128 -1.90 -23.72 15.64
CA ASP A 128 -1.80 -24.24 14.28
C ASP A 128 -3.13 -24.13 13.55
N SER A 129 -3.07 -23.73 12.29
CA SER A 129 -4.27 -23.65 11.45
C SER A 129 -4.83 -25.03 11.13
N ARG A 130 -6.12 -25.08 10.92
CA ARG A 130 -6.79 -26.31 10.45
C ARG A 130 -6.22 -26.76 9.10
N PRO A 131 -6.13 -28.08 8.85
CA PRO A 131 -5.75 -28.59 7.55
C PRO A 131 -6.59 -27.98 6.42
N GLY A 132 -5.92 -27.52 5.35
CA GLY A 132 -6.58 -26.90 4.21
C GLY A 132 -6.80 -25.39 4.33
N THR A 133 -6.42 -24.74 5.44
CA THR A 133 -6.36 -23.28 5.52
C THR A 133 -5.32 -22.75 4.54
N ALA A 134 -5.73 -21.82 3.67
CA ALA A 134 -4.82 -21.21 2.71
C ALA A 134 -3.96 -20.16 3.39
N HIS A 135 -2.65 -20.24 3.19
CA HIS A 135 -1.65 -19.26 3.61
C HIS A 135 -0.84 -18.74 2.42
N ASP A 136 -0.11 -17.68 2.62
CA ASP A 136 0.83 -17.11 1.65
C ASP A 136 2.12 -16.68 2.40
N PRO A 137 3.00 -17.65 2.72
CA PRO A 137 4.22 -17.38 3.50
C PRO A 137 5.14 -16.36 2.84
N ALA A 138 5.23 -16.36 1.51
CA ALA A 138 6.04 -15.41 0.76
C ALA A 138 5.51 -13.98 0.92
N ARG A 139 4.18 -13.82 0.94
CA ARG A 139 3.54 -12.54 1.21
C ARG A 139 3.77 -12.09 2.65
N ASP A 140 3.58 -12.96 3.64
CA ASP A 140 3.81 -12.63 5.05
C ASP A 140 5.25 -12.18 5.28
N ALA A 141 6.23 -12.94 4.79
CA ALA A 141 7.65 -12.61 4.89
C ALA A 141 8.02 -11.30 4.16
N THR A 142 7.22 -10.85 3.20
CA THR A 142 7.42 -9.58 2.50
C THR A 142 6.69 -8.44 3.21
N THR A 143 5.39 -8.61 3.49
CA THR A 143 4.53 -7.50 3.93
C THR A 143 4.74 -7.12 5.39
N LEU A 144 5.06 -8.06 6.29
CA LEU A 144 5.26 -7.72 7.70
C LEU A 144 6.46 -6.78 7.92
N PRO A 145 7.67 -7.00 7.36
CA PRO A 145 8.74 -6.00 7.42
C PRO A 145 8.42 -4.74 6.60
N LEU A 146 7.82 -4.86 5.41
CA LEU A 146 7.41 -3.71 4.59
C LEU A 146 6.53 -2.73 5.40
N ILE A 147 5.57 -3.23 6.17
CA ILE A 147 4.68 -2.43 7.01
C ILE A 147 5.46 -1.64 8.06
N ARG A 148 6.29 -2.33 8.85
CA ARG A 148 7.08 -1.68 9.92
C ARG A 148 7.96 -0.58 9.36
N HIS A 149 8.72 -0.89 8.32
CA HIS A 149 9.64 0.07 7.69
C HIS A 149 8.90 1.22 6.99
N SER A 150 7.75 0.97 6.36
CA SER A 150 6.93 2.03 5.74
C SER A 150 6.41 3.01 6.80
N ILE A 151 5.89 2.51 7.92
CA ILE A 151 5.40 3.36 9.02
C ILE A 151 6.55 4.18 9.59
N ASP A 152 7.68 3.55 9.93
CA ASP A 152 8.81 4.23 10.57
C ASP A 152 9.47 5.28 9.65
N ARG A 153 9.41 5.07 8.33
CA ARG A 153 9.92 6.01 7.31
C ARG A 153 8.88 7.04 6.84
N GLY A 154 7.69 7.06 7.45
CA GLY A 154 6.63 8.01 7.12
C GLY A 154 6.11 7.86 5.69
N VAL A 155 6.03 6.62 5.18
CA VAL A 155 5.34 6.33 3.92
C VAL A 155 3.85 6.17 4.22
N PRO A 156 2.95 6.94 3.57
CA PRO A 156 1.53 6.75 3.69
C PRO A 156 1.12 5.30 3.43
N LEU A 157 0.33 4.72 4.35
CA LEU A 157 -0.08 3.33 4.30
C LEU A 157 -1.59 3.21 4.39
N PHE A 158 -2.19 2.53 3.42
CA PHE A 158 -3.60 2.17 3.42
C PHE A 158 -3.75 0.66 3.31
N ALA A 159 -4.39 0.03 4.30
CA ALA A 159 -4.47 -1.41 4.42
C ALA A 159 -5.93 -1.89 4.37
N ILE A 160 -6.21 -2.90 3.53
CA ILE A 160 -7.56 -3.39 3.26
C ILE A 160 -7.66 -4.89 3.56
N CYS A 161 -8.62 -5.28 4.38
CA CYS A 161 -8.98 -6.66 4.73
C CYS A 161 -7.75 -7.43 5.29
N ARG A 162 -7.15 -8.35 4.53
CA ARG A 162 -5.92 -9.03 4.95
C ARG A 162 -4.79 -8.05 5.24
N GLY A 163 -4.73 -6.92 4.53
CA GLY A 163 -3.79 -5.85 4.81
C GLY A 163 -3.95 -5.27 6.23
N LEU A 164 -5.18 -5.07 6.72
CA LEU A 164 -5.43 -4.69 8.11
C LEU A 164 -4.87 -5.73 9.08
N GLN A 165 -5.10 -7.01 8.80
CA GLN A 165 -4.62 -8.11 9.63
C GLN A 165 -3.10 -8.17 9.67
N GLU A 166 -2.44 -7.97 8.52
CA GLU A 166 -0.98 -7.85 8.40
C GLU A 166 -0.43 -6.68 9.22
N VAL A 167 -1.09 -5.51 9.18
CA VAL A 167 -0.67 -4.34 9.99
C VAL A 167 -0.81 -4.64 11.48
N ASN A 168 -1.92 -5.26 11.90
CA ASN A 168 -2.11 -5.64 13.29
C ASN A 168 -0.99 -6.56 13.79
N VAL A 169 -0.68 -7.62 13.03
CA VAL A 169 0.38 -8.60 13.36
C VAL A 169 1.76 -7.93 13.34
N ALA A 170 2.07 -7.14 12.31
CA ALA A 170 3.35 -6.46 12.18
C ALA A 170 3.65 -5.52 13.36
N LEU A 171 2.62 -5.00 14.01
CA LEU A 171 2.70 -4.11 15.17
C LEU A 171 2.48 -4.82 16.51
N GLY A 172 2.43 -6.16 16.54
CA GLY A 172 2.38 -6.98 17.76
C GLY A 172 0.98 -7.31 18.26
N GLY A 173 -0.05 -7.20 17.42
CA GLY A 173 -1.40 -7.69 17.70
C GLY A 173 -1.56 -9.19 17.39
N SER A 174 -2.74 -9.75 17.66
CA SER A 174 -3.11 -11.14 17.34
C SER A 174 -4.41 -11.22 16.54
N LEU A 175 -4.70 -12.41 15.99
CA LEU A 175 -5.84 -12.65 15.11
C LEU A 175 -6.64 -13.85 15.56
N HIS A 176 -7.97 -13.76 15.48
CA HIS A 176 -8.85 -14.91 15.40
C HIS A 176 -8.74 -15.51 14.00
N GLN A 177 -8.40 -16.79 13.89
CA GLN A 177 -8.32 -17.47 12.58
C GLN A 177 -9.69 -17.61 11.92
N LEU A 178 -10.75 -17.78 12.73
CA LEU A 178 -12.13 -18.00 12.32
C LEU A 178 -13.07 -17.20 13.23
N VAL A 179 -13.32 -15.94 12.90
CA VAL A 179 -14.16 -15.03 13.70
C VAL A 179 -15.55 -15.61 13.95
N HIS A 180 -16.14 -16.27 12.95
CA HIS A 180 -17.48 -16.87 13.04
C HIS A 180 -17.59 -18.06 14.02
N GLU A 181 -16.48 -18.51 14.59
CA GLU A 181 -16.46 -19.56 15.63
C GLU A 181 -16.21 -19.00 17.03
N VAL A 182 -15.95 -17.69 17.12
CA VAL A 182 -15.80 -17.00 18.40
C VAL A 182 -17.20 -16.72 18.96
N GLU A 183 -17.44 -17.08 20.23
CA GLU A 183 -18.72 -16.85 20.88
C GLU A 183 -19.10 -15.36 20.85
N GLY A 184 -20.34 -15.07 20.45
CA GLY A 184 -20.86 -13.71 20.33
C GLY A 184 -20.48 -12.97 19.05
N ARG A 185 -19.64 -13.57 18.19
CA ARG A 185 -19.32 -13.00 16.88
C ARG A 185 -20.26 -13.48 15.79
N ARG A 186 -20.54 -12.63 14.82
CA ARG A 186 -21.28 -12.99 13.60
C ARG A 186 -20.39 -13.68 12.57
N ASP A 187 -21.01 -14.20 11.53
CA ASP A 187 -20.29 -14.67 10.34
C ASP A 187 -20.01 -13.48 9.41
N HIS A 188 -18.76 -13.08 9.33
CA HIS A 188 -18.24 -12.00 8.50
C HIS A 188 -17.86 -12.44 7.09
N ARG A 189 -18.11 -13.70 6.71
CA ARG A 189 -17.80 -14.22 5.38
C ARG A 189 -18.88 -13.84 4.37
N SER A 190 -18.47 -13.66 3.11
CA SER A 190 -19.41 -13.43 2.02
C SER A 190 -20.25 -14.67 1.68
N PRO A 191 -21.41 -14.52 1.02
CA PRO A 191 -22.28 -15.62 0.62
C PRO A 191 -21.68 -16.57 -0.43
N LYS A 192 -20.47 -16.30 -0.98
CA LYS A 192 -19.79 -17.09 -2.01
C LYS A 192 -20.63 -17.25 -3.29
N SER A 193 -21.27 -16.18 -3.72
CA SER A 193 -21.97 -16.11 -5.00
C SER A 193 -21.00 -16.11 -6.18
N PRO A 194 -21.35 -16.68 -7.34
CA PRO A 194 -20.62 -16.44 -8.59
C PRO A 194 -20.68 -14.99 -9.06
N ASP A 195 -21.70 -14.24 -8.61
CA ASP A 195 -21.80 -12.82 -8.83
C ASP A 195 -20.97 -12.06 -7.80
N THR A 196 -19.96 -11.34 -8.27
CA THR A 196 -19.05 -10.55 -7.42
C THR A 196 -19.79 -9.46 -6.67
N ASP A 197 -20.79 -8.81 -7.30
CA ASP A 197 -21.54 -7.72 -6.66
C ASP A 197 -22.35 -8.22 -5.45
N VAL A 198 -22.85 -9.45 -5.50
CA VAL A 198 -23.51 -10.09 -4.36
C VAL A 198 -22.53 -10.32 -3.21
N ASN A 199 -21.29 -10.74 -3.50
CA ASN A 199 -20.27 -10.96 -2.47
C ASN A 199 -19.82 -9.66 -1.80
N TYR A 200 -19.84 -8.54 -2.51
CA TYR A 200 -19.45 -7.21 -2.03
C TYR A 200 -20.63 -6.31 -1.67
N ALA A 201 -21.83 -6.85 -1.63
CA ALA A 201 -23.03 -6.11 -1.19
C ALA A 201 -22.86 -5.63 0.27
N PRO A 202 -23.55 -4.54 0.67
CA PRO A 202 -23.62 -4.11 2.05
C PRO A 202 -24.02 -5.27 2.98
N ALA A 203 -23.26 -5.47 4.07
CA ALA A 203 -23.42 -6.61 4.97
C ALA A 203 -23.84 -6.21 6.39
N HIS A 204 -23.21 -5.22 6.97
CA HIS A 204 -23.50 -4.74 8.33
C HIS A 204 -23.04 -3.30 8.54
N ASP A 205 -23.52 -2.71 9.61
CA ASP A 205 -23.06 -1.40 10.05
C ASP A 205 -21.81 -1.51 10.91
N VAL A 206 -20.99 -0.47 10.87
CA VAL A 206 -19.87 -0.27 11.78
C VAL A 206 -20.03 1.04 12.53
N ASP A 207 -19.78 1.01 13.84
CA ASP A 207 -19.78 2.18 14.71
C ASP A 207 -18.37 2.82 14.69
N ILE A 208 -18.32 4.09 14.32
CA ILE A 208 -17.07 4.86 14.18
C ILE A 208 -16.77 5.56 15.49
N ILE A 209 -15.52 5.45 15.96
CA ILE A 209 -15.05 6.07 17.21
C ILE A 209 -14.97 7.58 17.04
N GLU A 210 -15.72 8.31 17.86
CA GLU A 210 -15.77 9.77 17.83
C GLU A 210 -14.39 10.41 18.09
N GLY A 211 -14.04 11.43 17.30
CA GLY A 211 -12.74 12.09 17.37
C GLY A 211 -11.57 11.29 16.79
N GLY A 212 -11.82 10.08 16.28
CA GLY A 212 -10.84 9.27 15.56
C GLY A 212 -10.47 9.82 14.17
N LEU A 213 -9.47 9.23 13.54
CA LEU A 213 -9.09 9.59 12.17
C LEU A 213 -10.25 9.33 11.21
N LEU A 214 -10.85 8.15 11.31
CA LEU A 214 -11.97 7.75 10.45
C LEU A 214 -13.17 8.69 10.61
N HIS A 215 -13.49 9.07 11.85
CA HIS A 215 -14.57 10.05 12.13
C HIS A 215 -14.28 11.41 11.48
N ARG A 216 -13.05 11.91 11.55
CA ARG A 216 -12.67 13.19 10.91
C ARG A 216 -12.75 13.13 9.39
N LEU A 217 -12.45 11.98 8.79
CA LEU A 217 -12.49 11.79 7.33
C LEU A 217 -13.92 11.69 6.82
N LEU A 218 -14.77 10.95 7.50
CA LEU A 218 -16.12 10.64 7.02
C LEU A 218 -17.15 11.67 7.47
N GLY A 219 -17.02 12.21 8.68
CA GLY A 219 -18.02 13.05 9.33
C GLY A 219 -19.24 12.27 9.84
N GLU A 220 -19.16 10.94 9.87
CA GLU A 220 -20.25 10.04 10.22
C GLU A 220 -19.90 9.24 11.48
N ARG A 221 -20.91 8.86 12.26
CA ARG A 221 -20.75 8.00 13.44
C ARG A 221 -21.02 6.52 13.16
N ARG A 222 -21.63 6.22 12.01
CA ARG A 222 -21.99 4.88 11.58
C ARG A 222 -22.05 4.83 10.06
N VAL A 223 -21.53 3.77 9.47
CA VAL A 223 -21.61 3.50 8.02
C VAL A 223 -21.88 2.02 7.80
N THR A 224 -22.59 1.70 6.72
CA THR A 224 -22.81 0.32 6.29
C THR A 224 -21.65 -0.11 5.37
N VAL A 225 -21.07 -1.28 5.63
CA VAL A 225 -19.92 -1.83 4.91
C VAL A 225 -20.19 -3.22 4.36
N ASN A 226 -19.39 -3.66 3.39
CA ASN A 226 -19.33 -5.05 2.97
C ASN A 226 -18.45 -5.87 3.90
N SER A 227 -18.59 -7.23 3.88
CA SER A 227 -17.82 -8.10 4.76
C SER A 227 -17.50 -9.42 4.06
N LEU A 228 -16.20 -9.76 3.96
CA LEU A 228 -15.71 -10.92 3.19
C LEU A 228 -14.52 -11.60 3.89
N HIS A 229 -14.51 -11.71 5.22
CA HIS A 229 -13.36 -12.23 5.94
C HIS A 229 -13.73 -13.33 6.93
N ALA A 230 -12.86 -14.34 7.08
CA ALA A 230 -12.95 -15.36 8.13
C ALA A 230 -11.98 -15.04 9.27
N GLN A 231 -10.77 -14.55 8.95
CA GLN A 231 -9.78 -14.11 9.91
C GLN A 231 -10.06 -12.65 10.30
N GLY A 232 -9.82 -12.25 11.54
CA GLY A 232 -10.01 -10.89 12.02
C GLY A 232 -9.20 -10.60 13.28
N VAL A 233 -9.18 -9.36 13.73
CA VAL A 233 -8.41 -8.94 14.91
C VAL A 233 -8.98 -9.61 16.17
N ASP A 234 -8.11 -10.23 16.95
CA ASP A 234 -8.35 -10.69 18.32
C ASP A 234 -7.87 -9.61 19.29
N ARG A 235 -6.56 -9.40 19.41
CA ARG A 235 -5.96 -8.37 20.24
C ARG A 235 -5.39 -7.27 19.32
N LEU A 236 -5.91 -6.05 19.49
CA LEU A 236 -5.41 -4.90 18.74
C LEU A 236 -3.96 -4.60 19.12
N ALA A 237 -3.14 -4.28 18.13
CA ALA A 237 -1.73 -3.95 18.33
C ALA A 237 -1.53 -2.74 19.25
N PRO A 238 -0.48 -2.71 20.10
CA PRO A 238 -0.27 -1.62 21.07
C PRO A 238 -0.14 -0.21 20.46
N ARG A 239 0.38 -0.11 19.23
CA ARG A 239 0.52 1.16 18.48
C ARG A 239 -0.76 1.55 17.74
N ALA A 240 -1.74 0.66 17.63
CA ALA A 240 -2.96 0.91 16.90
C ALA A 240 -4.00 1.60 17.79
N ARG A 241 -4.75 2.52 17.19
CA ARG A 241 -5.93 3.14 17.81
C ARG A 241 -7.17 2.66 17.07
N LEU A 242 -8.12 2.12 17.83
CA LEU A 242 -9.42 1.71 17.32
C LEU A 242 -10.13 2.88 16.64
N GLU A 243 -10.66 2.66 15.43
CA GLU A 243 -11.40 3.65 14.65
C GLU A 243 -12.84 3.22 14.37
N ALA A 244 -13.11 1.91 14.24
CA ALA A 244 -14.46 1.38 14.09
C ALA A 244 -14.59 -0.07 14.54
N THR A 245 -15.81 -0.43 15.00
CA THR A 245 -16.21 -1.81 15.35
C THR A 245 -17.54 -2.17 14.71
N ALA A 246 -17.72 -3.44 14.39
CA ALA A 246 -19.04 -4.00 14.14
C ALA A 246 -19.85 -4.11 15.46
N ASP A 247 -21.16 -4.33 15.37
CA ASP A 247 -22.07 -4.46 16.51
C ASP A 247 -21.78 -5.66 17.42
N ASP A 248 -21.09 -6.67 16.90
CA ASP A 248 -20.59 -7.83 17.64
C ASP A 248 -19.22 -7.58 18.31
N GLY A 249 -18.69 -6.36 18.19
CA GLY A 249 -17.42 -5.94 18.75
C GLY A 249 -16.19 -6.33 17.92
N GLN A 250 -16.36 -6.89 16.72
CA GLN A 250 -15.23 -7.14 15.81
C GLN A 250 -14.58 -5.81 15.40
N VAL A 251 -13.24 -5.74 15.45
CA VAL A 251 -12.48 -4.57 14.98
C VAL A 251 -12.60 -4.48 13.47
N GLU A 252 -13.15 -3.38 12.99
CA GLU A 252 -13.37 -3.13 11.56
C GLU A 252 -12.43 -2.06 11.00
N ALA A 253 -11.89 -1.17 11.84
CA ALA A 253 -10.89 -0.21 11.44
C ALA A 253 -9.99 0.20 12.60
N PHE A 254 -8.73 0.51 12.29
CA PHE A 254 -7.80 1.18 13.20
C PHE A 254 -6.82 2.07 12.43
N SER A 255 -6.25 3.05 13.12
CA SER A 255 -5.16 3.90 12.66
C SER A 255 -3.89 3.68 13.49
N VAL A 256 -2.77 4.20 13.03
CA VAL A 256 -1.49 4.22 13.76
C VAL A 256 -1.14 5.68 14.06
N PRO A 257 -1.57 6.23 15.23
CA PRO A 257 -1.49 7.67 15.50
C PRO A 257 -0.07 8.23 15.60
N ASP A 258 0.89 7.40 15.99
CA ASP A 258 2.32 7.74 16.09
C ASP A 258 3.08 7.59 14.77
N ALA A 259 2.42 7.16 13.69
CA ALA A 259 3.02 7.15 12.37
C ALA A 259 3.26 8.58 11.87
N PRO A 260 4.46 8.88 11.31
CA PRO A 260 4.76 10.21 10.77
C PRO A 260 3.88 10.62 9.58
N ALA A 261 3.17 9.66 8.96
CA ALA A 261 2.28 9.88 7.82
C ALA A 261 0.94 9.13 8.01
N PHE A 262 0.04 9.31 7.05
CA PHE A 262 -1.24 8.60 7.01
C PHE A 262 -1.04 7.09 7.15
N ALA A 263 -1.69 6.47 8.13
CA ALA A 263 -1.71 5.03 8.33
C ALA A 263 -3.11 4.60 8.82
N LEU A 264 -3.89 4.03 7.92
CA LEU A 264 -5.26 3.59 8.15
C LEU A 264 -5.45 2.17 7.64
N ALA A 265 -6.10 1.34 8.44
CA ALA A 265 -6.41 -0.04 8.13
C ALA A 265 -7.91 -0.32 8.28
N LEU A 266 -8.51 -0.98 7.29
CA LEU A 266 -9.93 -1.27 7.20
C LEU A 266 -10.15 -2.77 6.94
N GLN A 267 -11.11 -3.39 7.62
CA GLN A 267 -11.43 -4.79 7.43
C GLN A 267 -12.35 -5.02 6.21
N TRP A 268 -13.21 -4.05 5.90
CA TRP A 268 -14.05 -4.08 4.69
C TRP A 268 -13.28 -3.71 3.41
N HIS A 269 -13.97 -3.72 2.28
CA HIS A 269 -13.41 -3.53 0.95
C HIS A 269 -13.89 -2.24 0.28
N PRO A 270 -13.28 -1.07 0.57
CA PRO A 270 -13.64 0.20 -0.05
C PRO A 270 -13.21 0.29 -1.54
N GLU A 271 -12.31 -0.59 -2.00
CA GLU A 271 -11.82 -0.61 -3.38
C GLU A 271 -12.84 -1.16 -4.37
N HIS A 272 -13.83 -1.93 -3.90
CA HIS A 272 -14.89 -2.43 -4.77
C HIS A 272 -15.82 -1.28 -5.16
N ARG A 273 -15.90 -0.99 -6.47
CA ARG A 273 -16.67 0.15 -7.02
C ARG A 273 -16.38 1.47 -6.28
N ALA A 274 -15.10 1.72 -5.97
CA ALA A 274 -14.69 2.85 -5.15
C ALA A 274 -15.28 4.19 -5.63
N LEU A 275 -15.31 4.43 -6.94
CA LEU A 275 -15.81 5.68 -7.53
C LEU A 275 -17.33 5.88 -7.40
N GLU A 276 -18.07 4.81 -7.11
CA GLU A 276 -19.52 4.85 -6.95
C GLU A 276 -19.94 5.03 -5.49
N ASN A 277 -18.99 4.92 -4.55
CA ASN A 277 -19.25 4.97 -3.11
C ASN A 277 -18.61 6.21 -2.48
N PRO A 278 -19.40 7.19 -2.01
CA PRO A 278 -18.87 8.42 -1.41
C PRO A 278 -18.00 8.19 -0.16
N VAL A 279 -18.31 7.17 0.65
CA VAL A 279 -17.49 6.80 1.82
C VAL A 279 -16.13 6.31 1.36
N SER A 280 -16.08 5.42 0.37
CA SER A 280 -14.84 4.92 -0.22
C SER A 280 -13.99 6.07 -0.78
N MET A 281 -14.62 6.99 -1.53
CA MET A 281 -13.90 8.14 -2.12
C MET A 281 -13.26 9.02 -1.07
N LYS A 282 -13.95 9.37 0.03
CA LYS A 282 -13.34 10.14 1.14
C LYS A 282 -12.07 9.48 1.69
N LEU A 283 -12.06 8.14 1.79
CA LEU A 283 -10.91 7.37 2.28
C LEU A 283 -9.75 7.38 1.29
N PHE A 284 -10.03 7.16 0.01
CA PHE A 284 -9.02 7.22 -1.05
C PHE A 284 -8.49 8.63 -1.27
N ASP A 285 -9.32 9.67 -1.15
CA ASP A 285 -8.90 11.07 -1.26
C ASP A 285 -7.91 11.45 -0.15
N ALA A 286 -8.16 11.00 1.09
CA ALA A 286 -7.24 11.22 2.21
C ALA A 286 -5.89 10.52 1.99
N PHE A 287 -5.91 9.27 1.54
CA PHE A 287 -4.69 8.53 1.18
C PHE A 287 -3.96 9.21 0.02
N ALA A 288 -4.68 9.62 -1.02
CA ALA A 288 -4.14 10.33 -2.18
C ALA A 288 -3.45 11.64 -1.78
N ALA A 289 -4.07 12.42 -0.90
CA ALA A 289 -3.49 13.67 -0.39
C ALA A 289 -2.16 13.42 0.34
N ALA A 290 -2.10 12.37 1.18
CA ALA A 290 -0.88 11.98 1.87
C ALA A 290 0.21 11.52 0.89
N CYS A 291 -0.14 10.70 -0.10
CA CYS A 291 0.80 10.24 -1.13
C CYS A 291 1.35 11.41 -1.96
N ARG A 292 0.50 12.34 -2.39
CA ARG A 292 0.96 13.55 -3.11
C ARG A 292 1.87 14.44 -2.27
N SER A 293 1.57 14.56 -0.97
CA SER A 293 2.43 15.33 -0.05
C SER A 293 3.83 14.72 0.06
N ARG A 294 3.93 13.38 0.18
CA ARG A 294 5.21 12.67 0.19
C ARG A 294 5.94 12.78 -1.15
N ALA A 295 5.24 12.61 -2.28
CA ALA A 295 5.81 12.76 -3.61
C ALA A 295 6.41 14.15 -3.81
N ALA A 296 5.71 15.22 -3.41
CA ALA A 296 6.19 16.58 -3.48
C ALA A 296 7.45 16.77 -2.61
N ALA A 297 7.44 16.26 -1.36
CA ALA A 297 8.60 16.35 -0.48
C ALA A 297 9.82 15.60 -1.05
N ARG A 298 9.63 14.40 -1.60
CA ARG A 298 10.69 13.58 -2.20
C ARG A 298 11.29 14.25 -3.46
N LEU A 299 10.47 14.97 -4.23
CA LEU A 299 10.90 15.69 -5.43
C LEU A 299 11.43 17.11 -5.12
N GLY A 300 11.47 17.54 -3.85
CA GLY A 300 11.89 18.88 -3.46
C GLY A 300 10.96 20.00 -3.92
N LEU A 301 9.69 19.67 -4.20
CA LEU A 301 8.69 20.63 -4.63
C LEU A 301 8.13 21.43 -3.44
N PRO A 302 7.87 22.75 -3.58
CA PRO A 302 7.33 23.55 -2.49
C PRO A 302 5.96 23.04 -2.04
N LEU A 303 5.82 22.84 -0.73
CA LEU A 303 4.55 22.47 -0.12
C LEU A 303 3.68 23.73 0.04
N ARG A 304 2.68 23.95 -0.82
CA ARG A 304 1.62 24.91 -0.52
C ARG A 304 0.73 24.37 0.60
N ALA A 305 0.41 25.22 1.59
CA ALA A 305 -0.71 24.94 2.47
C ALA A 305 -1.98 24.76 1.61
N ALA A 306 -2.81 23.78 1.94
CA ALA A 306 -4.15 23.71 1.35
C ALA A 306 -4.83 25.06 1.62
N ALA A 307 -5.42 25.67 0.59
CA ALA A 307 -6.30 26.81 0.81
C ALA A 307 -7.46 26.33 1.70
N GLU A 308 -7.65 27.02 2.86
CA GLU A 308 -8.74 26.79 3.79
C GLU A 308 -10.10 27.02 3.12
#